data_2a4e51ee12d1b691d18c29a7e1e8d7fd
#
_entry.id   2a4e51ee12d1b691d18c29a7e1e8d7fd
#
_cell.length_a   1.000
_cell.length_b   1.000
_cell.length_c   1.000
_cell.angle_alpha   90.00
_cell.angle_beta   90.00
_cell.angle_gamma   90.00
#
_symmetry.space_group_name_H-M   'P 1'
#
loop_
_entity.id
_entity.type
_entity.pdbx_description
1 polymer ?
#
loop_
_entity_poly.entity_id
_entity_poly.type
_entity_poly.pdbx_seq_one_letter_code
_entity_poly.pdbx_strand_id
1 'polypeptide(L)'
;MKILAEISVGELFDKITILNIKTKKISDNDKLRNINTELKTLNDQSKKITVSDAQALNDLVIKLQKINEDLWDIENFKRECEAKKDFGESFIKLSRDVHFKNDKRAIIKKEINLLSNSQIVEEKEYSKY
;
A
#
# COMPACT_ATOMS: atom_id res chain seq x y z
N MET A 1 20.22 10.85 -10.48
CA MET A 1 19.10 11.47 -11.23
C MET A 1 17.83 11.40 -10.41
N LYS A 2 17.00 12.43 -10.43
CA LYS A 2 15.64 12.44 -9.91
C LYS A 2 14.66 12.63 -11.05
N ILE A 3 13.52 11.97 -10.97
CA ILE A 3 12.40 12.24 -11.88
C ILE A 3 11.18 12.62 -11.04
N LEU A 4 10.33 13.47 -11.61
CA LEU A 4 9.07 13.87 -10.99
C LEU A 4 7.93 13.29 -11.83
N ALA A 5 6.96 12.70 -11.15
CA ALA A 5 5.74 12.19 -11.77
C ALA A 5 4.56 12.60 -10.93
N GLU A 6 3.50 13.04 -11.59
CA GLU A 6 2.24 13.31 -10.91
C GLU A 6 1.55 12.00 -10.57
N ILE A 7 1.15 11.84 -9.31
CA ILE A 7 0.45 10.66 -8.83
C ILE A 7 -0.82 11.07 -8.08
N SER A 8 -1.76 10.13 -7.93
CA SER A 8 -2.94 10.37 -7.12
C SER A 8 -2.60 10.47 -5.63
N VAL A 9 -3.46 11.13 -4.86
CA VAL A 9 -3.33 11.22 -3.41
C VAL A 9 -3.38 9.82 -2.77
N GLY A 10 -4.27 8.95 -3.27
CA GLY A 10 -4.35 7.56 -2.81
C GLY A 10 -3.06 6.78 -3.04
N GLU A 11 -2.40 6.97 -4.18
CA GLU A 11 -1.12 6.36 -4.48
C GLU A 11 -0.02 6.87 -3.53
N LEU A 12 -0.01 8.15 -3.21
CA LEU A 12 0.95 8.73 -2.27
C LEU A 12 0.85 8.04 -0.89
N PHE A 13 -0.35 7.94 -0.34
CA PHE A 13 -0.55 7.29 0.96
C PHE A 13 -0.30 5.79 0.91
N ASP A 14 -0.59 5.14 -0.22
CA ASP A 14 -0.26 3.73 -0.42
C ASP A 14 1.26 3.51 -0.31
N LYS A 15 2.04 4.32 -1.00
CA LYS A 15 3.51 4.29 -0.91
C LYS A 15 4.01 4.56 0.51
N ILE A 16 3.48 5.57 1.19
CA ILE A 16 3.86 5.92 2.56
C ILE A 16 3.59 4.76 3.52
N THR A 17 2.41 4.16 3.45
CA THR A 17 2.06 3.03 4.33
C THR A 17 2.95 1.81 4.07
N ILE A 18 3.27 1.51 2.82
CA ILE A 18 4.20 0.43 2.47
C ILE A 18 5.60 0.72 3.00
N LEU A 19 6.08 1.95 2.87
CA LEU A 19 7.39 2.34 3.41
C LEU A 19 7.43 2.24 4.93
N ASN A 20 6.35 2.60 5.63
CA ASN A 20 6.23 2.41 7.08
C ASN A 20 6.36 0.93 7.47
N ILE A 21 5.77 0.02 6.71
CA ILE A 21 5.92 -1.43 6.92
C ILE A 21 7.38 -1.83 6.73
N LYS A 22 8.01 -1.37 5.66
CA LYS A 22 9.42 -1.67 5.36
C LYS A 22 10.35 -1.22 6.48
N THR A 23 10.11 -0.06 7.10
CA THR A 23 10.94 0.41 8.22
C THR A 23 10.88 -0.52 9.43
N LYS A 24 9.78 -1.23 9.62
CA LYS A 24 9.59 -2.17 10.75
C LYS A 24 10.09 -3.58 10.43
N LYS A 25 10.03 -3.99 9.16
CA LYS A 25 10.30 -5.38 8.74
C LYS A 25 11.72 -5.59 8.23
N ILE A 26 12.36 -4.57 7.70
CA ILE A 26 13.68 -4.66 7.11
C ILE A 26 14.73 -4.24 8.13
N SER A 27 15.80 -5.03 8.27
CA SER A 27 16.88 -4.78 9.23
C SER A 27 18.20 -4.36 8.57
N ASP A 28 18.36 -4.56 7.27
CA ASP A 28 19.56 -4.16 6.53
C ASP A 28 19.73 -2.63 6.52
N ASN A 29 20.88 -2.15 7.02
CA ASN A 29 21.10 -0.71 7.19
C ASN A 29 21.13 0.06 5.88
N ASP A 30 21.69 -0.50 4.80
CA ASP A 30 21.74 0.18 3.51
C ASP A 30 20.34 0.29 2.89
N LYS A 31 19.54 -0.75 3.00
CA LYS A 31 18.14 -0.74 2.58
C LYS A 31 17.32 0.27 3.40
N LEU A 32 17.49 0.29 4.72
CA LEU A 32 16.80 1.23 5.60
C LEU A 32 17.15 2.69 5.26
N ARG A 33 18.38 2.98 4.91
CA ARG A 33 18.78 4.33 4.49
C ARG A 33 18.00 4.78 3.26
N ASN A 34 17.89 3.91 2.26
CA ASN A 34 17.12 4.19 1.06
C ASN A 34 15.62 4.36 1.36
N ILE A 35 15.07 3.48 2.20
CA ILE A 35 13.67 3.53 2.62
C ILE A 35 13.37 4.85 3.35
N ASN A 36 14.21 5.25 4.28
CA ASN A 36 14.03 6.48 5.05
C ASN A 36 14.14 7.73 4.17
N THR A 37 15.01 7.74 3.17
CA THR A 37 15.13 8.83 2.19
C THR A 37 13.85 8.98 1.38
N GLU A 38 13.32 7.88 0.86
CA GLU A 38 12.06 7.87 0.11
C GLU A 38 10.89 8.29 1.00
N LEU A 39 10.78 7.72 2.19
CA LEU A 39 9.72 8.01 3.14
C LEU A 39 9.69 9.50 3.53
N LYS A 40 10.86 10.09 3.81
CA LYS A 40 10.95 11.53 4.11
C LYS A 40 10.43 12.37 2.95
N THR A 41 10.84 12.04 1.72
CA THR A 41 10.42 12.78 0.53
C THR A 41 8.89 12.71 0.36
N LEU A 42 8.29 11.54 0.54
CA LEU A 42 6.85 11.37 0.39
C LEU A 42 6.06 11.99 1.55
N ASN A 43 6.57 11.91 2.77
CA ASN A 43 5.95 12.58 3.91
C ASN A 43 5.95 14.10 3.73
N ASP A 44 7.00 14.69 3.19
CA ASP A 44 7.04 16.12 2.90
C ASP A 44 5.96 16.51 1.86
N GLN A 45 5.70 15.63 0.87
CA GLN A 45 4.60 15.85 -0.06
C GLN A 45 3.22 15.72 0.61
N SER A 46 3.05 14.76 1.50
CA SER A 46 1.77 14.54 2.18
C SER A 46 1.33 15.74 3.03
N LYS A 47 2.26 16.50 3.57
CA LYS A 47 1.98 17.71 4.35
C LYS A 47 1.32 18.81 3.54
N LYS A 48 1.40 18.77 2.22
CA LYS A 48 0.78 19.74 1.31
C LYS A 48 -0.70 19.43 1.04
N ILE A 49 -1.18 18.25 1.46
CA ILE A 49 -2.55 17.81 1.22
C ILE A 49 -3.46 18.44 2.26
N THR A 50 -4.49 19.12 1.79
CA THR A 50 -5.54 19.69 2.63
C THR A 50 -6.87 19.06 2.30
N VAL A 51 -7.62 18.68 3.32
CA VAL A 51 -8.96 18.07 3.19
C VAL A 51 -9.90 18.73 4.19
N SER A 52 -11.20 18.75 3.88
CA SER A 52 -12.21 19.29 4.79
C SER A 52 -12.42 18.41 6.03
N ASP A 53 -12.22 17.09 5.89
CA ASP A 53 -12.37 16.12 6.97
C ASP A 53 -11.05 15.35 7.18
N ALA A 54 -10.19 15.93 8.01
CA ALA A 54 -8.88 15.34 8.34
C ALA A 54 -9.01 14.00 9.08
N GLN A 55 -10.05 13.83 9.91
CA GLN A 55 -10.26 12.58 10.63
C GLN A 55 -10.65 11.46 9.67
N ALA A 56 -11.53 11.74 8.71
CA ALA A 56 -11.89 10.75 7.68
C ALA A 56 -10.67 10.31 6.85
N LEU A 57 -9.80 11.24 6.48
CA LEU A 57 -8.55 10.90 5.78
C LEU A 57 -7.67 10.00 6.64
N ASN A 58 -7.49 10.36 7.91
CA ASN A 58 -6.66 9.57 8.82
C ASN A 58 -7.21 8.14 8.98
N ASP A 59 -8.52 7.98 9.12
CA ASP A 59 -9.16 6.66 9.23
C ASP A 59 -8.94 5.81 7.97
N LEU A 60 -9.01 6.41 6.80
CA LEU A 60 -8.74 5.72 5.53
C LEU A 60 -7.27 5.29 5.43
N VAL A 61 -6.35 6.15 5.85
CA VAL A 61 -4.91 5.84 5.85
C VAL A 61 -4.61 4.69 6.81
N ILE A 62 -5.23 4.64 7.98
CA ILE A 62 -5.11 3.53 8.94
C ILE A 62 -5.61 2.23 8.31
N LYS A 63 -6.76 2.25 7.63
CA LYS A 63 -7.29 1.08 6.91
C LYS A 63 -6.33 0.62 5.81
N LEU A 64 -5.75 1.56 5.06
CA LEU A 64 -4.77 1.26 4.02
C LEU A 64 -3.51 0.62 4.60
N GLN A 65 -3.01 1.15 5.72
CA GLN A 65 -1.88 0.57 6.45
C GLN A 65 -2.16 -0.89 6.80
N LYS A 66 -3.33 -1.18 7.36
CA LYS A 66 -3.71 -2.54 7.77
C LYS A 66 -3.80 -3.49 6.58
N ILE A 67 -4.41 -3.06 5.47
CA ILE A 67 -4.48 -3.88 4.25
C ILE A 67 -3.08 -4.18 3.70
N ASN A 68 -2.19 -3.20 3.70
CA ASN A 68 -0.83 -3.40 3.23
C ASN A 68 -0.01 -4.31 4.16
N GLU A 69 -0.24 -4.27 5.47
CA GLU A 69 0.35 -5.22 6.42
C GLU A 69 -0.13 -6.65 6.13
N ASP A 70 -1.42 -6.84 5.92
CA ASP A 70 -1.98 -8.14 5.57
C ASP A 70 -1.37 -8.67 4.26
N LEU A 71 -1.23 -7.83 3.25
CA LEU A 71 -0.62 -8.21 1.97
C LEU A 71 0.87 -8.55 2.12
N TRP A 72 1.58 -7.84 2.96
CA TRP A 72 2.98 -8.15 3.28
C TRP A 72 3.12 -9.56 3.86
N ASP A 73 2.28 -9.89 4.82
CA ASP A 73 2.28 -11.21 5.46
C ASP A 73 1.89 -12.32 4.46
N ILE A 74 0.88 -12.08 3.64
CA ILE A 74 0.46 -13.03 2.59
C ILE A 74 1.61 -13.31 1.63
N GLU A 75 2.33 -12.28 1.17
CA GLU A 75 3.48 -12.45 0.28
C GLU A 75 4.56 -13.32 0.91
N ASN A 76 4.88 -13.09 2.18
CA ASN A 76 5.87 -13.89 2.89
C ASN A 76 5.42 -15.35 3.05
N PHE A 77 4.18 -15.59 3.46
CA PHE A 77 3.65 -16.95 3.61
C PHE A 77 3.59 -17.70 2.28
N LYS A 78 3.24 -17.03 1.19
CA LYS A 78 3.28 -17.64 -0.15
C LYS A 78 4.71 -18.04 -0.55
N ARG A 79 5.69 -17.22 -0.22
CA ARG A 79 7.11 -17.55 -0.49
C ARG A 79 7.59 -18.72 0.37
N GLU A 80 7.12 -18.84 1.61
CA GLU A 80 7.39 -20.01 2.44
C GLU A 80 6.77 -21.27 1.85
N CYS A 81 5.55 -21.21 1.35
CA CYS A 81 4.92 -22.32 0.63
C CYS A 81 5.72 -22.71 -0.62
N GLU A 82 6.19 -21.74 -1.39
CA GLU A 82 7.02 -21.98 -2.57
C GLU A 82 8.33 -22.69 -2.20
N ALA A 83 9.00 -22.24 -1.14
CA ALA A 83 10.24 -22.84 -0.67
C ALA A 83 10.04 -24.30 -0.23
N LYS A 84 8.92 -24.62 0.37
CA LYS A 84 8.55 -25.98 0.83
C LYS A 84 7.90 -26.82 -0.26
N LYS A 85 7.62 -26.25 -1.45
CA LYS A 85 6.83 -26.89 -2.52
C LYS A 85 5.45 -27.31 -2.05
N ASP A 86 4.87 -26.56 -1.11
CA ASP A 86 3.52 -26.77 -0.60
C ASP A 86 2.53 -25.92 -1.36
N PHE A 87 1.80 -26.53 -2.28
CA PHE A 87 0.79 -25.87 -3.11
C PHE A 87 -0.63 -26.36 -2.75
N GLY A 88 -0.83 -26.85 -1.52
CA GLY A 88 -2.09 -27.33 -1.01
C GLY A 88 -3.04 -26.23 -0.55
N GLU A 89 -3.91 -26.54 0.40
CA GLU A 89 -4.99 -25.68 0.87
C GLU A 89 -4.49 -24.31 1.39
N SER A 90 -3.38 -24.30 2.13
CA SER A 90 -2.81 -23.04 2.66
C SER A 90 -2.38 -22.10 1.54
N PHE A 91 -1.70 -22.63 0.51
CA PHE A 91 -1.28 -21.84 -0.64
C PHE A 91 -2.49 -21.32 -1.43
N ILE A 92 -3.50 -22.16 -1.63
CA ILE A 92 -4.73 -21.80 -2.33
C ILE A 92 -5.44 -20.65 -1.59
N LYS A 93 -5.58 -20.77 -0.27
CA LYS A 93 -6.21 -19.71 0.55
C LYS A 93 -5.46 -18.40 0.44
N LEU A 94 -4.12 -18.41 0.60
CA LEU A 94 -3.28 -17.21 0.47
C LEU A 94 -3.42 -16.58 -0.91
N SER A 95 -3.44 -17.40 -1.97
CA SER A 95 -3.60 -16.93 -3.35
C SER A 95 -4.95 -16.26 -3.61
N ARG A 96 -6.01 -16.79 -2.98
CA ARG A 96 -7.34 -16.15 -3.02
C ARG A 96 -7.36 -14.85 -2.24
N ASP A 97 -6.77 -14.82 -1.05
CA ASP A 97 -6.72 -13.64 -0.19
C ASP A 97 -6.03 -12.46 -0.87
N VAL A 98 -5.01 -12.70 -1.71
CA VAL A 98 -4.31 -11.65 -2.46
C VAL A 98 -5.27 -10.79 -3.26
N HIS A 99 -6.12 -11.38 -4.10
CA HIS A 99 -6.98 -10.55 -4.95
C HIS A 99 -8.13 -9.89 -4.17
N PHE A 100 -8.67 -10.56 -3.13
CA PHE A 100 -9.66 -9.94 -2.26
C PHE A 100 -9.08 -8.72 -1.51
N LYS A 101 -7.87 -8.85 -0.98
CA LYS A 101 -7.19 -7.75 -0.29
C LYS A 101 -6.82 -6.62 -1.23
N ASN A 102 -6.35 -6.94 -2.44
CA ASN A 102 -6.04 -5.92 -3.45
C ASN A 102 -7.28 -5.17 -3.91
N ASP A 103 -8.43 -5.83 -4.02
CA ASP A 103 -9.70 -5.17 -4.32
C ASP A 103 -10.08 -4.16 -3.23
N LYS A 104 -9.98 -4.55 -1.97
CA LYS A 104 -10.21 -3.64 -0.83
C LYS A 104 -9.22 -2.48 -0.82
N ARG A 105 -7.96 -2.75 -1.09
CA ARG A 105 -6.92 -1.72 -1.19
C ARG A 105 -7.27 -0.69 -2.27
N ALA A 106 -7.70 -1.14 -3.44
CA ALA A 106 -8.10 -0.25 -4.54
C ALA A 106 -9.29 0.63 -4.14
N ILE A 107 -10.29 0.08 -3.42
CA ILE A 107 -11.43 0.83 -2.93
C ILE A 107 -11.00 1.93 -1.96
N ILE A 108 -10.14 1.60 -0.99
CA ILE A 108 -9.65 2.57 0.00
C ILE A 108 -8.86 3.68 -0.69
N LYS A 109 -7.98 3.36 -1.63
CA LYS A 109 -7.23 4.35 -2.41
C LYS A 109 -8.17 5.28 -3.18
N LYS A 110 -9.23 4.75 -3.78
CA LYS A 110 -10.22 5.55 -4.49
C LYS A 110 -11.00 6.47 -3.55
N GLU A 111 -11.38 5.99 -2.37
CA GLU A 111 -12.03 6.82 -1.35
C GLU A 111 -11.11 7.98 -0.90
N ILE A 112 -9.82 7.73 -0.74
CA ILE A 112 -8.84 8.79 -0.45
C ILE A 112 -8.80 9.81 -1.58
N ASN A 113 -8.77 9.35 -2.84
CA ASN A 113 -8.75 10.23 -4.00
C ASN A 113 -10.00 11.13 -4.04
N LEU A 114 -11.17 10.57 -3.79
CA LEU A 114 -12.43 11.32 -3.79
C LEU A 114 -12.50 12.32 -2.63
N LEU A 115 -12.11 11.90 -1.43
CA LEU A 115 -12.11 12.76 -0.25
C LEU A 115 -11.16 13.95 -0.40
N SER A 116 -10.02 13.76 -1.03
CA SER A 116 -8.98 14.77 -1.21
C SER A 116 -9.10 15.56 -2.51
N ASN A 117 -10.13 15.31 -3.32
CA ASN A 117 -10.27 15.90 -4.64
C ASN A 117 -9.01 15.71 -5.50
N SER A 118 -8.44 14.50 -5.48
CA SER A 118 -7.27 14.17 -6.28
C SER A 118 -7.57 14.40 -7.77
N GLN A 119 -6.70 15.13 -8.46
CA GLN A 119 -6.85 15.36 -9.89
C GLN A 119 -6.62 14.07 -10.69
N ILE A 120 -5.73 13.23 -10.19
CA ILE A 120 -5.48 11.90 -10.75
C ILE A 120 -6.26 10.90 -9.93
N VAL A 121 -7.05 10.06 -10.61
CA VAL A 121 -7.83 8.99 -9.99
C VAL A 121 -7.51 7.69 -10.74
N GLU A 122 -6.84 6.78 -10.05
CA GLU A 122 -6.51 5.46 -10.57
C GLU A 122 -7.78 4.63 -10.76
N GLU A 123 -7.90 3.97 -11.90
CA GLU A 123 -9.00 3.06 -12.21
C GLU A 123 -8.48 1.62 -12.38
N LYS A 124 -9.29 0.65 -11.99
CA LYS A 124 -9.03 -0.78 -12.21
C LYS A 124 -10.28 -1.47 -12.72
N GLU A 125 -10.07 -2.37 -13.66
CA GLU A 125 -11.14 -3.22 -14.16
C GLU A 125 -10.58 -4.61 -14.43
N TYR A 126 -10.95 -5.55 -13.58
CA TYR A 126 -10.63 -6.97 -13.74
C TYR A 126 -11.89 -7.77 -14.00
N SER A 127 -11.73 -9.03 -14.41
CA SER A 127 -12.86 -9.96 -14.53
C SER A 127 -13.61 -10.05 -13.21
N LYS A 128 -14.94 -10.03 -13.31
CA LYS A 128 -15.80 -10.19 -12.14
C LYS A 128 -15.80 -11.63 -11.64
N TYR A 129 -15.98 -11.80 -10.36
CA TYR A 129 -16.10 -13.11 -9.71
C TYR A 129 -17.31 -13.18 -8.79
#